data_6f80256579885db12b3fce476978a8ce
#
_entry.id   6f80256579885db12b3fce476978a8ce
#
_cell.length_a   1.000
_cell.length_b   1.000
_cell.length_c   1.000
_cell.angle_alpha   90.00
_cell.angle_beta   90.00
_cell.angle_gamma   90.00
#
_symmetry.space_group_name_H-M   'P 1'
#
loop_
_entity.id
_entity.type
_entity.pdbx_description
1 polymer ?
#
loop_
_entity_poly.entity_id
_entity_poly.type
_entity_poly.pdbx_seq_one_letter_code
_entity_poly.pdbx_strand_id
1 'polypeptide(L)'
;SCFVMYSYQTLFNFIEWIDYCYGYNYVERTFDENVIPKTIVPVDVKKIKDQESLIAQNAQQIENLYLEIEKLSKLLSASKSEHIVTRSLPKVPETEAETRRYIIDVDLKLMGWEFEGPNKNVFEEFKVANPYIPGGSNLSVDYVLIGRDGKPLALIEAKKTSRNINDGKTQALAYANALEREYGQRPIIFLSNGYETYMWDDFEWNMRRVSSVYGVSDIERLIV
;
A
#
# COMPACT_ATOMS: atom_id res chain seq x y z
N SER A 1 -32.22 -29.29 3.52
CA SER A 1 -32.10 -29.75 2.12
C SER A 1 -32.44 -28.69 1.10
N CYS A 2 -33.47 -27.86 1.31
CA CYS A 2 -33.90 -26.85 0.33
C CYS A 2 -32.82 -25.82 -0.03
N PHE A 3 -32.08 -25.34 0.94
CA PHE A 3 -31.00 -24.36 0.72
C PHE A 3 -29.83 -24.92 -0.13
N VAL A 4 -29.49 -26.18 0.11
CA VAL A 4 -28.43 -26.90 -0.64
C VAL A 4 -28.86 -27.11 -2.10
N MET A 5 -30.12 -27.49 -2.32
CA MET A 5 -30.68 -27.64 -3.67
C MET A 5 -30.70 -26.29 -4.42
N TYR A 6 -31.07 -25.21 -3.76
CA TYR A 6 -31.09 -23.88 -4.38
C TYR A 6 -29.67 -23.42 -4.76
N SER A 7 -28.70 -23.63 -3.89
CA SER A 7 -27.30 -23.30 -4.16
C SER A 7 -26.73 -24.14 -5.31
N TYR A 8 -27.08 -25.44 -5.36
CA TYR A 8 -26.70 -26.32 -6.45
C TYR A 8 -27.29 -25.85 -7.79
N GLN A 9 -28.59 -25.52 -7.81
CA GLN A 9 -29.25 -25.06 -9.02
C GLN A 9 -28.65 -23.75 -9.54
N THR A 10 -28.29 -22.83 -8.66
CA THR A 10 -27.65 -21.58 -9.03
C THR A 10 -26.25 -21.81 -9.64
N LEU A 11 -25.48 -22.71 -9.05
CA LEU A 11 -24.16 -23.09 -9.57
C LEU A 11 -24.29 -23.79 -10.93
N PHE A 12 -25.25 -24.64 -11.07
CA PHE A 12 -25.54 -25.35 -12.29
C PHE A 12 -25.88 -24.39 -13.45
N ASN A 13 -26.81 -23.47 -13.22
CA ASN A 13 -27.18 -22.45 -14.19
C ASN A 13 -25.98 -21.58 -14.60
N PHE A 14 -25.08 -21.31 -13.66
CA PHE A 14 -23.85 -20.56 -13.93
C PHE A 14 -22.86 -21.37 -14.81
N ILE A 15 -22.73 -22.65 -14.57
CA ILE A 15 -21.90 -23.56 -15.39
C ILE A 15 -22.47 -23.69 -16.80
N GLU A 16 -23.79 -23.85 -16.96
CA GLU A 16 -24.44 -23.86 -18.28
C GLU A 16 -24.21 -22.56 -19.05
N TRP A 17 -24.28 -21.42 -18.34
CA TRP A 17 -24.01 -20.12 -18.96
C TRP A 17 -22.55 -20.00 -19.42
N ILE A 18 -21.59 -20.49 -18.64
CA ILE A 18 -20.17 -20.53 -19.03
C ILE A 18 -19.99 -21.46 -20.25
N ASP A 19 -20.63 -22.64 -20.24
CA ASP A 19 -20.55 -23.57 -21.38
C ASP A 19 -21.12 -22.96 -22.65
N TYR A 20 -22.24 -22.28 -22.56
CA TYR A 20 -22.83 -21.54 -23.67
C TYR A 20 -21.88 -20.44 -24.19
N CYS A 21 -21.21 -19.71 -23.32
CA CYS A 21 -20.30 -18.62 -23.71
C CYS A 21 -18.97 -19.11 -24.30
N TYR A 22 -18.46 -20.25 -23.83
CA TYR A 22 -17.11 -20.72 -24.14
C TYR A 22 -17.04 -22.08 -24.85
N GLY A 23 -18.14 -22.79 -25.01
CA GLY A 23 -18.22 -24.04 -25.77
C GLY A 23 -17.50 -25.21 -25.15
N TYR A 24 -17.53 -25.36 -23.83
CA TYR A 24 -16.83 -26.44 -23.10
C TYR A 24 -17.51 -27.82 -23.17
N ASN A 25 -18.69 -27.96 -23.78
CA ASN A 25 -19.45 -29.22 -23.87
C ASN A 25 -19.68 -29.86 -22.51
N TYR A 26 -20.25 -29.13 -21.58
CA TYR A 26 -20.55 -29.61 -20.25
C TYR A 26 -21.56 -30.78 -20.30
N VAL A 27 -21.25 -31.85 -19.61
CA VAL A 27 -22.16 -32.99 -19.44
C VAL A 27 -22.96 -32.79 -18.17
N GLU A 28 -24.28 -32.63 -18.33
CA GLU A 28 -25.21 -32.51 -17.22
C GLU A 28 -25.06 -33.72 -16.25
N ARG A 29 -24.86 -33.43 -14.96
CA ARG A 29 -24.86 -34.41 -13.90
C ARG A 29 -26.07 -34.17 -13.02
N THR A 30 -26.85 -35.19 -12.77
CA THR A 30 -27.97 -35.15 -11.82
C THR A 30 -27.43 -34.94 -10.42
N PHE A 31 -28.14 -34.13 -9.64
CA PHE A 31 -27.82 -33.91 -8.24
C PHE A 31 -28.03 -35.24 -7.45
N ASP A 32 -26.98 -35.74 -6.82
CA ASP A 32 -27.04 -36.93 -5.97
C ASP A 32 -27.11 -36.50 -4.48
N GLU A 33 -28.28 -36.64 -3.89
CA GLU A 33 -28.51 -36.33 -2.46
C GLU A 33 -27.66 -37.16 -1.52
N ASN A 34 -27.15 -38.32 -1.95
CA ASN A 34 -26.33 -39.22 -1.11
C ASN A 34 -24.91 -38.67 -0.91
N VAL A 35 -24.47 -37.73 -1.74
CA VAL A 35 -23.16 -37.05 -1.61
C VAL A 35 -23.19 -36.00 -0.50
N ILE A 36 -24.39 -35.56 -0.07
CA ILE A 36 -24.51 -34.65 1.04
C ILE A 36 -24.15 -35.35 2.35
N PRO A 37 -23.14 -34.86 3.10
CA PRO A 37 -22.85 -35.45 4.41
C PRO A 37 -24.07 -35.41 5.30
N LYS A 38 -24.57 -36.57 5.67
CA LYS A 38 -25.74 -36.70 6.59
C LYS A 38 -25.40 -36.30 8.02
N THR A 39 -24.14 -36.15 8.32
CA THR A 39 -23.66 -35.75 9.64
C THR A 39 -23.31 -34.28 9.60
N ILE A 40 -24.20 -33.45 10.11
CA ILE A 40 -23.82 -32.09 10.53
C ILE A 40 -22.87 -32.30 11.69
N VAL A 41 -21.59 -32.09 11.50
CA VAL A 41 -20.62 -32.03 12.61
C VAL A 41 -21.15 -30.98 13.56
N PRO A 42 -21.54 -31.34 14.80
CA PRO A 42 -22.04 -30.31 15.71
C PRO A 42 -20.97 -29.26 15.88
N VAL A 43 -21.33 -28.04 15.51
CA VAL A 43 -20.46 -26.89 15.68
C VAL A 43 -20.20 -26.76 17.17
N ASP A 44 -18.97 -26.92 17.59
CA ASP A 44 -18.57 -26.79 18.98
C ASP A 44 -18.69 -25.31 19.39
N VAL A 45 -19.88 -24.97 19.87
CA VAL A 45 -20.25 -23.61 20.31
C VAL A 45 -19.29 -23.11 21.39
N LYS A 46 -18.69 -23.98 22.18
CA LYS A 46 -17.70 -23.64 23.17
C LYS A 46 -16.41 -23.19 22.49
N LYS A 47 -15.97 -23.92 21.47
CA LYS A 47 -14.77 -23.58 20.68
C LYS A 47 -14.92 -22.24 19.95
N ILE A 48 -16.11 -21.92 19.45
CA ILE A 48 -16.39 -20.62 18.83
C ILE A 48 -16.30 -19.51 19.85
N LYS A 49 -16.93 -19.66 21.02
CA LYS A 49 -16.85 -18.65 22.09
C LYS A 49 -15.43 -18.44 22.60
N ASP A 50 -14.65 -19.53 22.72
CA ASP A 50 -13.25 -19.43 23.11
C ASP A 50 -12.43 -18.68 22.03
N GLN A 51 -12.70 -18.92 20.76
CA GLN A 51 -12.07 -18.19 19.65
C GLN A 51 -12.50 -16.71 19.60
N GLU A 52 -13.76 -16.40 19.80
CA GLU A 52 -14.27 -15.02 19.88
C GLU A 52 -13.62 -14.26 21.04
N SER A 53 -13.48 -14.90 22.19
CA SER A 53 -12.77 -14.33 23.34
C SER A 53 -11.30 -14.05 23.02
N LEU A 54 -10.63 -14.98 22.35
CA LEU A 54 -9.24 -14.81 21.94
C LEU A 54 -9.08 -13.68 20.91
N ILE A 55 -9.99 -13.57 19.97
CA ILE A 55 -10.01 -12.47 18.97
C ILE A 55 -10.17 -11.13 19.68
N ALA A 56 -11.09 -11.03 20.65
CA ALA A 56 -11.29 -9.81 21.42
C ALA A 56 -10.04 -9.42 22.24
N GLN A 57 -9.37 -10.40 22.87
CA GLN A 57 -8.11 -10.16 23.57
C GLN A 57 -6.99 -9.73 22.63
N ASN A 58 -6.86 -10.35 21.48
CA ASN A 58 -5.86 -9.97 20.48
C ASN A 58 -6.13 -8.57 19.93
N ALA A 59 -7.39 -8.20 19.69
CA ALA A 59 -7.77 -6.86 19.26
C ALA A 59 -7.34 -5.80 20.30
N GLN A 60 -7.58 -6.08 21.58
CA GLN A 60 -7.14 -5.19 22.66
C GLN A 60 -5.61 -5.08 22.76
N GLN A 61 -4.89 -6.18 22.56
CA GLN A 61 -3.42 -6.17 22.53
C GLN A 61 -2.89 -5.37 21.34
N ILE A 62 -3.50 -5.51 20.18
CA ILE A 62 -3.14 -4.74 18.97
C ILE A 62 -3.33 -3.25 19.25
N GLU A 63 -4.44 -2.84 19.83
CA GLU A 63 -4.69 -1.44 20.17
C GLU A 63 -3.64 -0.89 21.15
N ASN A 64 -3.30 -1.65 22.19
CA ASN A 64 -2.26 -1.27 23.14
C ASN A 64 -0.88 -1.14 22.48
N LEU A 65 -0.54 -2.07 21.57
CA LEU A 65 0.71 -2.00 20.82
C LEU A 65 0.76 -0.78 19.88
N TYR A 66 -0.36 -0.41 19.26
CA TYR A 66 -0.43 0.83 18.47
C TYR A 66 -0.16 2.08 19.32
N LEU A 67 -0.73 2.16 20.52
CA LEU A 67 -0.48 3.26 21.44
C LEU A 67 0.99 3.31 21.90
N GLU A 68 1.60 2.15 22.10
CA GLU A 68 3.00 2.06 22.49
C GLU A 68 3.92 2.46 21.33
N ILE A 69 3.63 2.01 20.09
CA ILE A 69 4.35 2.43 18.89
C ILE A 69 4.26 3.95 18.72
N GLU A 70 3.08 4.54 18.90
CA GLU A 70 2.90 5.99 18.81
C GLU A 70 3.76 6.72 19.86
N LYS A 71 3.77 6.22 21.10
CA LYS A 71 4.59 6.77 22.17
C LYS A 71 6.08 6.66 21.88
N LEU A 72 6.54 5.50 21.44
CA LEU A 72 7.93 5.27 21.08
C LEU A 72 8.35 6.10 19.86
N SER A 73 7.49 6.28 18.88
CA SER A 73 7.73 7.15 17.73
C SER A 73 7.91 8.61 18.14
N LYS A 74 7.09 9.09 19.09
CA LYS A 74 7.24 10.43 19.68
C LYS A 74 8.55 10.58 20.45
N LEU A 75 8.94 9.57 21.22
CA LEU A 75 10.22 9.58 21.97
C LEU A 75 11.41 9.52 21.01
N LEU A 76 11.33 8.70 19.96
CA LEU A 76 12.38 8.62 18.94
C LEU A 76 12.53 9.94 18.18
N SER A 77 11.41 10.61 17.91
CA SER A 77 11.40 11.92 17.28
C SER A 77 12.05 12.98 18.17
N ALA A 78 11.76 12.97 19.46
CA ALA A 78 12.40 13.85 20.43
C ALA A 78 13.92 13.58 20.55
N SER A 79 14.32 12.31 20.64
CA SER A 79 15.73 11.93 20.73
C SER A 79 16.52 12.27 19.46
N LYS A 80 15.93 12.07 18.27
CA LYS A 80 16.57 12.49 16.99
C LYS A 80 16.70 14.02 16.92
N SER A 81 15.74 14.78 17.41
CA SER A 81 15.84 16.23 17.48
C SER A 81 16.98 16.70 18.39
N GLU A 82 17.25 16.01 19.49
CA GLU A 82 18.39 16.31 20.37
C GLU A 82 19.75 16.02 19.71
N HIS A 83 19.86 14.99 18.88
CA HIS A 83 21.12 14.67 18.18
C HIS A 83 21.37 15.53 16.93
N ILE A 84 20.33 16.19 16.39
CA ILE A 84 20.45 17.13 15.26
C ILE A 84 20.77 18.56 15.72
N VAL A 85 20.88 18.82 17.03
CA VAL A 85 21.04 20.13 17.68
C VAL A 85 22.29 20.93 17.30
N THR A 86 23.12 20.46 16.38
CA THR A 86 24.18 21.33 15.84
C THR A 86 23.77 22.15 14.61
N ARG A 87 22.55 21.98 14.09
CA ARG A 87 21.97 22.85 13.05
C ARG A 87 20.53 23.13 13.44
N SER A 88 20.25 24.37 13.74
CA SER A 88 18.96 24.95 14.05
C SER A 88 17.78 24.38 13.24
N LEU A 89 17.26 23.23 13.61
CA LEU A 89 16.00 22.74 13.07
C LEU A 89 14.89 23.11 14.05
N PRO A 90 13.96 23.95 13.64
CA PRO A 90 12.81 24.28 14.47
C PRO A 90 11.81 23.14 14.42
N LYS A 91 11.31 22.72 15.57
CA LYS A 91 10.12 21.89 15.78
C LYS A 91 10.12 20.51 15.11
N VAL A 92 9.76 19.50 15.90
CA VAL A 92 9.31 18.19 15.38
C VAL A 92 8.12 18.44 14.44
N PRO A 93 8.15 17.94 13.20
CA PRO A 93 7.05 18.12 12.29
C PRO A 93 5.75 17.52 12.86
N GLU A 94 4.76 18.35 13.05
CA GLU A 94 3.44 17.93 13.57
C GLU A 94 2.47 17.60 12.44
N THR A 95 2.75 18.09 11.24
CA THR A 95 1.93 17.91 10.05
C THR A 95 2.67 17.12 8.98
N GLU A 96 1.93 16.56 8.05
CA GLU A 96 2.47 15.85 6.89
C GLU A 96 3.27 16.80 5.97
N ALA A 97 2.79 18.03 5.80
CA ALA A 97 3.48 19.07 5.05
C ALA A 97 4.83 19.47 5.68
N GLU A 98 4.89 19.56 7.01
CA GLU A 98 6.15 19.82 7.71
C GLU A 98 7.11 18.63 7.64
N THR A 99 6.61 17.39 7.70
CA THR A 99 7.41 16.18 7.50
C THR A 99 8.04 16.19 6.11
N ARG A 100 7.28 16.52 5.08
CA ARG A 100 7.80 16.65 3.72
C ARG A 100 8.91 17.68 3.67
N ARG A 101 8.62 18.91 4.05
CA ARG A 101 9.54 20.06 3.92
C ARG A 101 10.82 19.93 4.73
N TYR A 102 10.74 19.45 5.96
CA TYR A 102 11.89 19.45 6.87
C TYR A 102 12.72 18.17 6.87
N ILE A 103 12.17 17.09 6.40
CA ILE A 103 12.85 15.79 6.42
C ILE A 103 13.00 15.23 5.00
N ILE A 104 11.90 15.00 4.30
CA ILE A 104 11.93 14.31 3.00
C ILE A 104 12.62 15.16 1.94
N ASP A 105 12.32 16.46 1.86
CA ASP A 105 12.98 17.37 0.89
C ASP A 105 14.49 17.46 1.13
N VAL A 106 14.90 17.46 2.40
CA VAL A 106 16.32 17.52 2.76
C VAL A 106 17.01 16.23 2.35
N ASP A 107 16.42 15.08 2.62
CA ASP A 107 16.96 13.78 2.22
C ASP A 107 17.07 13.66 0.70
N LEU A 108 16.06 14.07 -0.04
CA LEU A 108 16.07 14.08 -1.50
C LEU A 108 17.19 14.95 -2.06
N LYS A 109 17.35 16.16 -1.52
CA LYS A 109 18.45 17.06 -1.94
C LYS A 109 19.84 16.46 -1.64
N LEU A 110 19.99 15.78 -0.50
CA LEU A 110 21.25 15.10 -0.17
C LEU A 110 21.55 13.94 -1.13
N MET A 111 20.51 13.30 -1.67
CA MET A 111 20.63 12.22 -2.67
C MET A 111 20.77 12.72 -4.11
N GLY A 112 20.87 14.04 -4.29
CA GLY A 112 21.11 14.67 -5.60
C GLY A 112 19.85 14.88 -6.44
N TRP A 113 18.68 14.89 -5.81
CA TRP A 113 17.43 15.25 -6.47
C TRP A 113 17.25 16.75 -6.50
N GLU A 114 16.80 17.29 -7.64
CA GLU A 114 16.67 18.71 -7.90
C GLU A 114 15.20 19.14 -7.98
N PHE A 115 14.82 20.08 -7.11
CA PHE A 115 13.45 20.63 -7.03
C PHE A 115 13.24 21.81 -7.98
N GLU A 116 14.32 22.49 -8.37
CA GLU A 116 14.29 23.71 -9.16
C GLU A 116 15.41 23.72 -10.21
N GLY A 117 15.34 24.66 -11.15
CA GLY A 117 16.35 24.82 -12.17
C GLY A 117 16.16 23.96 -13.42
N PRO A 118 17.15 23.96 -14.33
CA PRO A 118 17.05 23.30 -15.64
C PRO A 118 17.04 21.76 -15.53
N ASN A 119 17.56 21.23 -14.44
CA ASN A 119 17.63 19.77 -14.20
C ASN A 119 16.56 19.30 -13.19
N LYS A 120 15.53 20.10 -12.96
CA LYS A 120 14.45 19.72 -12.05
C LYS A 120 13.91 18.34 -12.39
N ASN A 121 13.95 17.46 -11.40
CA ASN A 121 13.51 16.06 -11.52
C ASN A 121 12.63 15.60 -10.35
N VAL A 122 12.29 16.51 -9.42
CA VAL A 122 11.32 16.27 -8.34
C VAL A 122 10.07 17.11 -8.59
N PHE A 123 8.93 16.45 -8.57
CA PHE A 123 7.62 17.10 -8.73
C PHE A 123 6.75 16.77 -7.52
N GLU A 124 6.35 17.81 -6.80
CA GLU A 124 5.50 17.74 -5.63
C GLU A 124 4.03 17.84 -6.02
N GLU A 125 3.14 17.18 -5.24
CA GLU A 125 1.68 17.20 -5.44
C GLU A 125 1.28 16.93 -6.90
N PHE A 126 1.97 15.97 -7.49
CA PHE A 126 1.85 15.65 -8.91
C PHE A 126 0.46 15.10 -9.23
N LYS A 127 -0.21 15.71 -10.21
CA LYS A 127 -1.55 15.29 -10.62
C LYS A 127 -1.47 14.25 -11.72
N VAL A 128 -2.08 13.10 -11.47
CA VAL A 128 -2.20 12.01 -12.43
C VAL A 128 -3.66 11.59 -12.59
N ALA A 129 -4.06 11.20 -13.78
CA ALA A 129 -5.43 10.77 -14.04
C ALA A 129 -5.79 9.53 -13.21
N ASN A 130 -6.97 9.54 -12.59
CA ASN A 130 -7.44 8.37 -11.83
C ASN A 130 -7.79 7.23 -12.79
N PRO A 131 -7.05 6.10 -12.80
CA PRO A 131 -7.29 5.01 -13.73
C PRO A 131 -8.58 4.23 -13.46
N TYR A 132 -9.16 4.39 -12.26
CA TYR A 132 -10.35 3.66 -11.81
C TYR A 132 -11.65 4.41 -12.03
N ILE A 133 -11.58 5.73 -12.24
CA ILE A 133 -12.77 6.60 -12.41
C ILE A 133 -12.55 7.48 -13.64
N PRO A 134 -13.01 7.05 -14.84
CA PRO A 134 -12.91 7.87 -16.06
C PRO A 134 -13.63 9.21 -15.88
N GLY A 135 -12.91 10.32 -16.10
CA GLY A 135 -13.46 11.67 -15.91
C GLY A 135 -13.63 12.09 -14.45
N GLY A 136 -13.13 11.28 -13.49
CA GLY A 136 -13.10 11.60 -12.07
C GLY A 136 -12.00 12.61 -11.70
N SER A 137 -11.92 12.94 -10.40
CA SER A 137 -10.86 13.80 -9.88
C SER A 137 -9.49 13.14 -10.04
N ASN A 138 -8.48 13.94 -10.43
CA ASN A 138 -7.11 13.47 -10.50
C ASN A 138 -6.63 13.01 -9.12
N LEU A 139 -5.76 12.02 -9.12
CA LEU A 139 -4.98 11.63 -7.96
C LEU A 139 -3.85 12.63 -7.76
N SER A 140 -3.48 12.90 -6.51
CA SER A 140 -2.38 13.79 -6.15
C SER A 140 -1.32 12.97 -5.45
N VAL A 141 -0.18 12.80 -6.12
CA VAL A 141 0.98 12.08 -5.59
C VAL A 141 1.87 13.07 -4.85
N ASP A 142 2.30 12.76 -3.63
CA ASP A 142 3.11 13.69 -2.85
C ASP A 142 4.41 14.07 -3.57
N TYR A 143 5.15 13.07 -4.08
CA TYR A 143 6.32 13.31 -4.92
C TYR A 143 6.37 12.30 -6.06
N VAL A 144 6.73 12.80 -7.24
CA VAL A 144 7.15 11.98 -8.39
C VAL A 144 8.59 12.36 -8.76
N LEU A 145 9.43 11.35 -8.83
CA LEU A 145 10.84 11.47 -9.17
C LEU A 145 11.04 11.02 -10.61
N ILE A 146 11.53 11.92 -11.44
CA ILE A 146 11.65 11.73 -12.89
C ILE A 146 13.09 11.39 -13.26
N GLY A 147 13.28 10.42 -14.13
CA GLY A 147 14.57 10.02 -14.68
C GLY A 147 15.06 10.95 -15.80
N ARG A 148 16.26 10.67 -16.28
CA ARG A 148 16.87 11.42 -17.40
C ARG A 148 16.13 11.26 -18.72
N ASP A 149 15.38 10.17 -18.85
CA ASP A 149 14.51 9.88 -20.01
C ASP A 149 13.13 10.55 -19.94
N GLY A 150 12.87 11.32 -18.88
CA GLY A 150 11.61 12.01 -18.63
C GLY A 150 10.50 11.10 -18.09
N LYS A 151 10.80 9.86 -17.71
CA LYS A 151 9.83 8.92 -17.13
C LYS A 151 9.90 8.88 -15.62
N PRO A 152 8.79 8.56 -14.94
CA PRO A 152 8.78 8.41 -13.49
C PRO A 152 9.61 7.19 -13.07
N LEU A 153 10.69 7.42 -12.33
CA LEU A 153 11.53 6.39 -11.71
C LEU A 153 10.96 5.94 -10.38
N ALA A 154 10.45 6.88 -9.59
CA ALA A 154 9.89 6.57 -8.30
C ALA A 154 8.75 7.53 -7.94
N LEU A 155 7.91 7.08 -7.03
CA LEU A 155 6.96 7.92 -6.31
C LEU A 155 7.21 7.81 -4.81
N ILE A 156 6.87 8.88 -4.08
CA ILE A 156 6.93 8.87 -2.62
C ILE A 156 5.56 9.26 -2.09
N GLU A 157 5.02 8.44 -1.22
CA GLU A 157 3.85 8.75 -0.40
C GLU A 157 4.33 9.10 1.00
N ALA A 158 4.09 10.33 1.40
CA ALA A 158 4.50 10.85 2.70
C ALA A 158 3.38 10.68 3.73
N LYS A 159 3.76 10.37 4.96
CA LYS A 159 2.86 10.31 6.11
C LYS A 159 3.40 11.15 7.26
N LYS A 160 2.52 11.54 8.17
CA LYS A 160 2.95 12.17 9.43
C LYS A 160 3.97 11.29 10.14
N THR A 161 4.92 11.91 10.81
CA THR A 161 5.94 11.21 11.61
C THR A 161 5.38 10.27 12.68
N SER A 162 4.17 10.50 13.13
CA SER A 162 3.46 9.67 14.13
C SER A 162 2.55 8.60 13.50
N ARG A 163 2.43 8.53 12.17
CA ARG A 163 1.56 7.57 11.48
C ARG A 163 2.31 6.30 11.06
N ASN A 164 1.54 5.21 11.00
CA ASN A 164 2.05 3.97 10.42
C ASN A 164 2.22 4.14 8.90
N ILE A 165 3.38 3.80 8.41
CA ILE A 165 3.72 3.86 6.97
C ILE A 165 2.80 3.00 6.12
N ASN A 166 2.33 1.87 6.66
CA ASN A 166 1.44 0.96 5.93
C ASN A 166 0.08 1.60 5.57
N ASP A 167 -0.33 2.67 6.26
CA ASP A 167 -1.57 3.37 5.96
C ASP A 167 -1.56 4.00 4.55
N GLY A 168 -0.38 4.29 4.00
CA GLY A 168 -0.21 4.83 2.64
C GLY A 168 -0.10 3.79 1.52
N LYS A 169 0.02 2.51 1.86
CA LYS A 169 0.36 1.45 0.89
C LYS A 169 -0.65 1.32 -0.25
N THR A 170 -1.94 1.27 0.07
CA THR A 170 -3.01 1.15 -0.95
C THR A 170 -3.06 2.38 -1.85
N GLN A 171 -2.85 3.56 -1.29
CA GLN A 171 -2.84 4.82 -2.01
C GLN A 171 -1.63 4.89 -2.97
N ALA A 172 -0.44 4.56 -2.47
CA ALA A 172 0.78 4.52 -3.27
C ALA A 172 0.70 3.53 -4.44
N LEU A 173 0.07 2.37 -4.22
CA LEU A 173 -0.19 1.40 -5.28
C LEU A 173 -1.11 1.96 -6.37
N ALA A 174 -2.16 2.67 -5.99
CA ALA A 174 -3.05 3.32 -6.95
C ALA A 174 -2.31 4.37 -7.79
N TYR A 175 -1.40 5.12 -7.17
CA TYR A 175 -0.54 6.08 -7.85
C TYR A 175 0.44 5.42 -8.82
N ALA A 176 1.09 4.33 -8.41
CA ALA A 176 1.98 3.58 -9.27
C ALA A 176 1.26 3.05 -10.52
N ASN A 177 0.05 2.51 -10.35
CA ASN A 177 -0.80 2.06 -11.46
C ASN A 177 -1.17 3.20 -12.42
N ALA A 178 -1.46 4.39 -11.87
CA ALA A 178 -1.81 5.55 -12.67
C ALA A 178 -0.61 6.06 -13.49
N LEU A 179 0.56 6.18 -12.85
CA LEU A 179 1.80 6.61 -13.50
C LEU A 179 2.26 5.61 -14.57
N GLU A 180 2.22 4.32 -14.28
CA GLU A 180 2.57 3.28 -15.25
C GLU A 180 1.68 3.35 -16.50
N ARG A 181 0.38 3.53 -16.31
CA ARG A 181 -0.55 3.66 -17.44
C ARG A 181 -0.29 4.89 -18.29
N GLU A 182 0.11 6.01 -17.68
CA GLU A 182 0.35 7.28 -18.37
C GLU A 182 1.71 7.31 -19.06
N TYR A 183 2.75 6.80 -18.40
CA TYR A 183 4.14 6.91 -18.85
C TYR A 183 4.73 5.60 -19.42
N GLY A 184 4.03 4.49 -19.29
CA GLY A 184 4.50 3.17 -19.77
C GLY A 184 5.67 2.61 -18.96
N GLN A 185 5.93 3.14 -17.76
CA GLN A 185 6.98 2.69 -16.86
C GLN A 185 6.44 2.64 -15.44
N ARG A 186 6.62 1.52 -14.75
CA ARG A 186 6.25 1.37 -13.36
C ARG A 186 7.27 2.01 -12.47
N PRO A 187 6.89 3.02 -11.66
CA PRO A 187 7.81 3.61 -10.71
C PRO A 187 8.00 2.73 -9.48
N ILE A 188 9.19 2.78 -8.88
CA ILE A 188 9.42 2.21 -7.54
C ILE A 188 8.66 3.05 -6.51
N ILE A 189 8.02 2.38 -5.57
CA ILE A 189 7.22 3.01 -4.53
C ILE A 189 8.11 3.25 -3.30
N PHE A 190 8.12 4.47 -2.80
CA PHE A 190 8.66 4.79 -1.48
C PHE A 190 7.52 5.26 -0.57
N LEU A 191 7.53 4.75 0.65
CA LEU A 191 6.66 5.18 1.73
C LEU A 191 7.52 5.78 2.82
N SER A 192 7.27 7.02 3.23
CA SER A 192 8.08 7.69 4.24
C SER A 192 7.24 8.47 5.23
N ASN A 193 7.60 8.39 6.51
CA ASN A 193 7.13 9.31 7.55
C ASN A 193 8.24 10.26 8.03
N GLY A 194 9.31 10.35 7.25
CA GLY A 194 10.48 11.16 7.55
C GLY A 194 11.53 10.47 8.41
N TYR A 195 11.16 9.55 9.30
CA TYR A 195 12.09 8.77 10.14
C TYR A 195 12.33 7.36 9.64
N GLU A 196 11.33 6.82 9.01
CA GLU A 196 11.41 5.52 8.37
C GLU A 196 11.03 5.69 6.92
N THR A 197 11.82 5.08 6.07
CA THR A 197 11.57 5.02 4.63
C THR A 197 11.57 3.56 4.22
N TYR A 198 10.53 3.18 3.50
CA TYR A 198 10.39 1.86 2.92
C TYR A 198 10.38 1.97 1.42
N MET A 199 11.12 1.09 0.78
CA MET A 199 11.11 0.89 -0.66
C MET A 199 10.27 -0.35 -0.98
N TRP A 200 9.45 -0.23 -1.99
CA TRP A 200 8.62 -1.31 -2.46
C TRP A 200 8.59 -1.37 -3.99
N ASP A 201 9.23 -2.39 -4.50
CA ASP A 201 9.03 -2.88 -5.85
C ASP A 201 7.94 -3.93 -5.76
N ASP A 202 6.72 -3.56 -6.14
CA ASP A 202 5.54 -4.40 -5.92
C ASP A 202 5.43 -5.57 -6.91
N PHE A 203 6.33 -5.67 -7.89
CA PHE A 203 6.42 -6.81 -8.82
C PHE A 203 7.40 -7.88 -8.36
N GLU A 204 8.61 -7.48 -7.97
CA GLU A 204 9.69 -8.44 -7.76
C GLU A 204 10.01 -8.66 -6.28
N TRP A 205 9.88 -7.63 -5.45
CA TRP A 205 10.39 -7.66 -4.08
C TRP A 205 9.38 -7.17 -3.05
N ASN A 206 9.38 -7.84 -1.92
CA ASN A 206 8.63 -7.38 -0.76
C ASN A 206 9.13 -6.01 -0.27
N MET A 207 8.20 -5.22 0.25
CA MET A 207 8.51 -3.95 0.89
C MET A 207 9.60 -4.12 1.96
N ARG A 208 10.65 -3.31 1.87
CA ARG A 208 11.79 -3.33 2.79
C ARG A 208 12.15 -1.95 3.29
N ARG A 209 12.60 -1.87 4.53
CA ARG A 209 13.13 -0.63 5.09
C ARG A 209 14.46 -0.28 4.44
N VAL A 210 14.62 1.00 4.11
CA VAL A 210 15.84 1.58 3.56
C VAL A 210 16.25 2.80 4.37
N SER A 211 17.49 3.24 4.25
CA SER A 211 18.00 4.40 5.01
C SER A 211 17.45 5.72 4.50
N SER A 212 17.27 5.85 3.19
CA SER A 212 16.68 7.00 2.51
C SER A 212 16.17 6.61 1.12
N VAL A 213 15.58 7.56 0.40
CA VAL A 213 15.30 7.41 -1.03
C VAL A 213 16.61 7.38 -1.80
N TYR A 214 16.73 6.49 -2.77
CA TYR A 214 17.97 6.32 -3.54
C TYR A 214 18.15 7.46 -4.56
N GLY A 215 19.39 7.70 -4.98
CA GLY A 215 19.72 8.65 -6.04
C GLY A 215 19.27 8.20 -7.42
N VAL A 216 19.22 9.12 -8.37
CA VAL A 216 18.74 8.89 -9.76
C VAL A 216 19.40 7.65 -10.37
N SER A 217 20.73 7.60 -10.37
CA SER A 217 21.48 6.50 -11.02
C SER A 217 21.26 5.13 -10.38
N ASP A 218 20.94 5.11 -9.08
CA ASP A 218 20.69 3.84 -8.37
C ASP A 218 19.29 3.32 -8.69
N ILE A 219 18.29 4.22 -8.76
CA ILE A 219 16.94 3.83 -9.15
C ILE A 219 16.88 3.44 -10.63
N GLU A 220 17.58 4.15 -11.52
CA GLU A 220 17.69 3.78 -12.93
C GLU A 220 18.22 2.35 -13.12
N ARG A 221 19.14 1.88 -12.27
CA ARG A 221 19.66 0.50 -12.31
C ARG A 221 18.68 -0.54 -11.80
N LEU A 222 17.71 -0.16 -10.98
CA LEU A 222 16.71 -1.08 -10.43
C LEU A 222 15.55 -1.32 -11.41
N ILE A 223 15.32 -0.39 -12.35
CA ILE A 223 14.19 -0.43 -13.29
C ILE A 223 14.55 -1.14 -14.62
N VAL A 224 15.81 -1.51 -14.82
CA VAL A 224 16.29 -2.14 -16.09
C VAL A 224 15.85 -3.59 -16.21
#